data_ad4b72abddcf1322a77b6e9f158d8551
#
_entry.id   ad4b72abddcf1322a77b6e9f158d8551
#
_cell.length_a   1.000
_cell.length_b   1.000
_cell.length_c   1.000
_cell.angle_alpha   90.00
_cell.angle_beta   90.00
_cell.angle_gamma   90.00
#
_symmetry.space_group_name_H-M   'P 1'
#
loop_
_entity.id
_entity.type
_entity.pdbx_description
1 polymer ?
#
loop_
_entity_poly.entity_id
_entity_poly.type
_entity_poly.pdbx_seq_one_letter_code
_entity_poly.pdbx_strand_id
1 'polypeptide(L)'
;QTCALPIYWLAMPFFAPIPWEADQFFSQSGLIQKNITLDWYPIGTGPYMLTENNPNLRMVLERNPNFRDEYYPTEGMPDDEERGLLADAGKKLPFIDKIVFTRERENIPRWNKFLQGYYDASGIGSDSFDQAVQLVSQGEATVTDAMTEQGIRLETTVAVSTYYMGFNMLDPIVGGKGKEGSENARKLRQAISIAVDYEEFISIFANGRGIPAHSPISPGIAGYREGKEGINTIVYDWMRDQPRRKSIEVAKTLLAEAGYPNGIDQKTGAPLILYFDVTARSSEDRSKLDWMRKQFQKLNIQLVIRSTDYNRFQDKIRKGNAQIFEWGWNADY
;
A
#
# COMPACT_ATOMS: atom_id res chain seq x y z
N GLN A 1 20.89 -26.39 3.38
CA GLN A 1 19.70 -25.67 2.85
C GLN A 1 18.59 -25.46 3.88
N THR A 2 18.58 -26.19 5.00
CA THR A 2 17.55 -26.10 6.04
C THR A 2 17.81 -25.05 7.12
N CYS A 3 18.99 -24.44 7.18
CA CYS A 3 19.36 -23.47 8.22
C CYS A 3 18.85 -22.03 7.95
N ALA A 4 18.45 -21.70 6.73
CA ALA A 4 17.99 -20.35 6.39
C ALA A 4 16.52 -20.08 6.78
N LEU A 5 15.67 -21.11 6.80
CA LEU A 5 14.24 -20.97 7.09
C LEU A 5 13.94 -20.42 8.50
N PRO A 6 14.57 -20.91 9.58
CA PRO A 6 14.32 -20.36 10.92
C PRO A 6 14.72 -18.90 11.05
N ILE A 7 15.83 -18.48 10.43
CA ILE A 7 16.31 -17.10 10.46
C ILE A 7 15.32 -16.18 9.71
N TYR A 8 14.84 -16.60 8.54
CA TYR A 8 13.84 -15.86 7.78
C TYR A 8 12.55 -15.60 8.59
N TRP A 9 12.01 -16.65 9.24
CA TRP A 9 10.81 -16.51 10.07
C TRP A 9 11.02 -15.54 11.25
N LEU A 10 12.18 -15.58 11.89
CA LEU A 10 12.51 -14.69 13.00
C LEU A 10 12.78 -13.25 12.58
N ALA A 11 13.14 -13.02 11.32
CA ALA A 11 13.34 -11.67 10.78
C ALA A 11 12.02 -10.94 10.46
N MET A 12 10.91 -11.69 10.31
CA MET A 12 9.62 -11.08 9.99
C MET A 12 8.91 -10.59 11.25
N PRO A 13 8.47 -9.31 11.31
CA PRO A 13 7.89 -8.71 12.50
C PRO A 13 6.55 -9.31 12.92
N PHE A 14 5.88 -10.06 12.05
CA PHE A 14 4.60 -10.70 12.32
C PHE A 14 4.69 -12.18 12.70
N PHE A 15 5.90 -12.74 12.82
CA PHE A 15 6.14 -14.09 13.35
C PHE A 15 6.80 -13.99 14.74
N ALA A 16 6.08 -13.40 15.68
CA ALA A 16 6.54 -13.30 17.05
C ALA A 16 6.21 -14.59 17.85
N PRO A 17 7.10 -15.05 18.74
CA PRO A 17 6.78 -16.12 19.68
C PRO A 17 5.60 -15.73 20.58
N ILE A 18 4.69 -16.65 20.80
CA ILE A 18 3.58 -16.51 21.74
C ILE A 18 3.72 -17.56 22.85
N PRO A 19 3.26 -17.29 24.09
CA PRO A 19 3.23 -18.28 25.15
C PRO A 19 2.30 -19.44 24.77
N TRP A 20 2.72 -20.68 25.00
CA TRP A 20 1.90 -21.85 24.72
C TRP A 20 0.60 -21.85 25.54
N GLU A 21 0.58 -21.24 26.73
CA GLU A 21 -0.58 -21.05 27.57
C GLU A 21 -1.65 -20.18 26.89
N ALA A 22 -1.21 -19.14 26.16
CA ALA A 22 -2.11 -18.29 25.38
C ALA A 22 -2.72 -19.06 24.22
N ASP A 23 -1.92 -19.84 23.47
CA ASP A 23 -2.43 -20.69 22.40
C ASP A 23 -3.46 -21.70 22.93
N GLN A 24 -3.12 -22.38 24.03
CA GLN A 24 -4.04 -23.34 24.69
C GLN A 24 -5.32 -22.67 25.16
N PHE A 25 -5.24 -21.47 25.75
CA PHE A 25 -6.40 -20.74 26.22
C PHE A 25 -7.33 -20.32 25.05
N PHE A 26 -6.81 -19.68 24.02
CA PHE A 26 -7.61 -19.18 22.91
C PHE A 26 -8.06 -20.25 21.94
N SER A 27 -7.47 -21.45 21.98
CA SER A 27 -7.90 -22.61 21.16
C SER A 27 -9.15 -23.32 21.71
N GLN A 28 -9.71 -22.91 22.85
CA GLN A 28 -10.92 -23.50 23.38
C GLN A 28 -12.13 -23.22 22.47
N SER A 29 -12.90 -24.26 22.17
CA SER A 29 -14.04 -24.17 21.24
C SER A 29 -15.06 -23.09 21.59
N GLY A 30 -15.32 -22.88 22.89
CA GLY A 30 -16.23 -21.84 23.37
C GLY A 30 -15.73 -20.40 23.12
N LEU A 31 -14.42 -20.18 23.09
CA LEU A 31 -13.82 -18.89 22.76
C LEU A 31 -13.81 -18.66 21.26
N ILE A 32 -13.45 -19.68 20.47
CA ILE A 32 -13.48 -19.65 19.00
C ILE A 32 -14.88 -19.30 18.49
N GLN A 33 -15.91 -19.96 19.03
CA GLN A 33 -17.30 -19.69 18.65
C GLN A 33 -17.75 -18.26 18.95
N LYS A 34 -17.20 -17.64 19.98
CA LYS A 34 -17.46 -16.25 20.37
C LYS A 34 -16.53 -15.24 19.70
N ASN A 35 -15.65 -15.71 18.83
CA ASN A 35 -14.60 -14.89 18.19
C ASN A 35 -13.71 -14.15 19.21
N ILE A 36 -13.43 -14.80 20.35
CA ILE A 36 -12.48 -14.31 21.35
C ILE A 36 -11.13 -14.94 21.02
N THR A 37 -10.22 -14.15 20.48
CA THR A 37 -8.94 -14.61 19.95
C THR A 37 -7.79 -13.79 20.50
N LEU A 38 -6.56 -14.26 20.29
CA LEU A 38 -5.33 -13.53 20.64
C LEU A 38 -5.24 -12.16 19.94
N ASP A 39 -5.87 -12.00 18.77
CA ASP A 39 -5.91 -10.71 18.05
C ASP A 39 -6.62 -9.61 18.83
N TRP A 40 -7.61 -9.97 19.64
CA TRP A 40 -8.33 -9.02 20.49
C TRP A 40 -7.62 -8.76 21.82
N TYR A 41 -6.87 -9.74 22.31
CA TYR A 41 -6.19 -9.73 23.61
C TYR A 41 -4.74 -10.18 23.43
N PRO A 42 -3.91 -9.41 22.69
CA PRO A 42 -2.54 -9.80 22.40
C PRO A 42 -1.70 -9.88 23.68
N ILE A 43 -0.90 -10.92 23.76
CA ILE A 43 0.07 -11.16 24.84
C ILE A 43 1.46 -11.16 24.23
N GLY A 44 2.37 -10.36 24.77
CA GLY A 44 3.71 -10.24 24.24
C GLY A 44 4.69 -9.70 25.28
N THR A 45 5.97 -9.69 24.93
CA THR A 45 7.09 -9.22 25.76
C THR A 45 7.56 -7.81 25.37
N GLY A 46 6.79 -7.11 24.55
CA GLY A 46 7.11 -5.77 24.06
C GLY A 46 7.01 -4.67 25.12
N PRO A 47 7.45 -3.44 24.78
CA PRO A 47 7.45 -2.31 25.71
C PRO A 47 6.06 -1.79 26.08
N TYR A 48 5.04 -2.17 25.35
CA TYR A 48 3.67 -1.72 25.57
C TYR A 48 2.68 -2.88 25.58
N MET A 49 1.58 -2.69 26.31
CA MET A 49 0.42 -3.59 26.36
C MET A 49 -0.80 -2.89 25.75
N LEU A 50 -1.60 -3.61 24.97
CA LEU A 50 -2.87 -3.12 24.45
C LEU A 50 -3.94 -3.15 25.55
N THR A 51 -4.29 -2.00 26.11
CA THR A 51 -5.26 -1.86 27.22
C THR A 51 -6.66 -1.51 26.77
N GLU A 52 -6.82 -0.90 25.60
CA GLU A 52 -8.09 -0.70 24.94
C GLU A 52 -7.97 -1.09 23.46
N ASN A 53 -8.88 -1.92 22.98
CA ASN A 53 -8.90 -2.37 21.60
C ASN A 53 -10.29 -2.14 20.98
N ASN A 54 -10.52 -0.93 20.47
CA ASN A 54 -11.71 -0.62 19.69
C ASN A 54 -11.29 -0.18 18.28
N PRO A 55 -11.20 -1.09 17.31
CA PRO A 55 -10.71 -0.79 15.96
C PRO A 55 -11.62 0.17 15.17
N ASN A 56 -12.83 0.47 15.69
CA ASN A 56 -13.73 1.45 15.09
C ASN A 56 -13.62 2.86 15.67
N LEU A 57 -12.96 2.99 16.82
CA LEU A 57 -12.81 4.26 17.53
C LEU A 57 -11.35 4.55 17.86
N ARG A 58 -10.75 3.76 18.74
CA ARG A 58 -9.37 3.96 19.17
C ARG A 58 -8.76 2.68 19.74
N MET A 59 -7.44 2.61 19.70
CA MET A 59 -6.63 1.64 20.42
C MET A 59 -5.69 2.36 21.38
N VAL A 60 -5.51 1.81 22.57
CA VAL A 60 -4.64 2.38 23.61
C VAL A 60 -3.58 1.38 24.01
N LEU A 61 -2.34 1.83 23.95
CA LEU A 61 -1.17 1.10 24.40
C LEU A 61 -0.62 1.79 25.65
N GLU A 62 -0.39 1.04 26.71
CA GLU A 62 0.24 1.54 27.95
C GLU A 62 1.54 0.79 28.21
N ARG A 63 2.47 1.45 28.91
CA ARG A 63 3.78 0.89 29.23
C ARG A 63 3.63 -0.48 29.92
N ASN A 64 4.36 -1.46 29.43
CA ASN A 64 4.42 -2.79 30.03
C ASN A 64 5.34 -2.75 31.27
N PRO A 65 4.83 -2.96 32.50
CA PRO A 65 5.65 -2.92 33.72
C PRO A 65 6.67 -4.07 33.76
N ASN A 66 6.47 -5.13 33.01
CA ASN A 66 7.33 -6.30 32.91
C ASN A 66 8.30 -6.26 31.74
N PHE A 67 8.37 -5.11 31.01
CA PHE A 67 9.30 -4.98 29.90
C PHE A 67 10.74 -5.10 30.39
N ARG A 68 11.57 -5.83 29.63
CA ARG A 68 12.98 -6.02 29.93
C ARG A 68 13.75 -4.70 29.97
N ASP A 69 14.88 -4.69 30.63
CA ASP A 69 15.78 -3.54 30.59
C ASP A 69 16.40 -3.44 29.17
N GLU A 70 15.98 -2.42 28.48
CA GLU A 70 16.46 -2.06 27.15
C GLU A 70 16.74 -0.56 27.10
N TYR A 71 17.82 -0.17 26.44
CA TYR A 71 18.29 1.19 26.41
C TYR A 71 18.36 1.70 24.99
N TYR A 72 18.19 3.00 24.83
CA TYR A 72 18.32 3.66 23.54
C TYR A 72 19.74 3.44 22.99
N PRO A 73 19.90 3.14 21.68
CA PRO A 73 21.20 2.87 21.07
C PRO A 73 22.22 3.99 21.33
N THR A 74 23.46 3.60 21.57
CA THR A 74 24.59 4.52 21.72
C THR A 74 25.39 4.71 20.45
N GLU A 75 25.09 3.92 19.44
CA GLU A 75 25.72 3.94 18.13
C GLU A 75 24.65 4.03 17.04
N GLY A 76 24.92 4.73 15.95
CA GLY A 76 24.04 4.91 14.80
C GLY A 76 24.83 5.03 13.50
N MET A 77 24.17 5.49 12.45
CA MET A 77 24.82 5.84 11.20
C MET A 77 25.70 7.11 11.37
N PRO A 78 26.67 7.35 10.50
CA PRO A 78 27.63 8.45 10.69
C PRO A 78 26.99 9.85 10.84
N ASP A 79 25.82 10.08 10.25
CA ASP A 79 25.08 11.34 10.28
C ASP A 79 24.02 11.43 11.39
N ASP A 80 23.76 10.36 12.13
CA ASP A 80 22.71 10.32 13.15
C ASP A 80 23.03 11.22 14.34
N GLU A 81 24.30 11.39 14.69
CA GLU A 81 24.74 12.29 15.76
C GLU A 81 24.49 13.77 15.35
N GLU A 82 24.86 14.15 14.14
CA GLU A 82 24.64 15.51 13.61
C GLU A 82 23.16 15.84 13.50
N ARG A 83 22.31 14.87 13.20
CA ARG A 83 20.84 14.98 13.18
C ARG A 83 20.21 15.00 14.56
N GLY A 84 20.98 14.81 15.63
CA GLY A 84 20.51 14.78 17.00
C GLY A 84 19.76 13.49 17.39
N LEU A 85 19.81 12.44 16.58
CA LEU A 85 19.09 11.19 16.81
C LEU A 85 19.69 10.40 18.01
N LEU A 86 20.94 10.66 18.39
CA LEU A 86 21.59 10.05 19.53
C LEU A 86 21.49 10.86 20.84
N ALA A 87 20.67 11.92 20.89
CA ALA A 87 20.49 12.76 22.09
C ALA A 87 19.95 11.98 23.30
N ASP A 88 19.29 10.86 23.10
CA ASP A 88 18.76 9.99 24.13
C ASP A 88 19.58 8.71 24.35
N ALA A 89 20.79 8.64 23.77
CA ALA A 89 21.68 7.49 23.89
C ALA A 89 21.88 7.03 25.37
N GLY A 90 21.73 5.73 25.59
CA GLY A 90 21.88 5.10 26.90
C GLY A 90 20.74 5.35 27.89
N LYS A 91 19.71 6.08 27.55
CA LYS A 91 18.51 6.22 28.40
C LYS A 91 17.62 4.97 28.29
N LYS A 92 17.00 4.60 29.43
CA LYS A 92 16.14 3.41 29.49
C LYS A 92 14.82 3.61 28.73
N LEU A 93 14.45 2.60 27.91
CA LEU A 93 13.20 2.53 27.16
C LEU A 93 12.07 1.86 27.97
N PRO A 94 10.81 2.12 27.61
CA PRO A 94 10.31 3.10 26.66
C PRO A 94 10.20 4.51 27.28
N PHE A 95 10.29 5.57 26.47
CA PHE A 95 10.15 6.96 26.94
C PHE A 95 8.71 7.38 27.15
N ILE A 96 7.81 6.87 26.30
CA ILE A 96 6.39 7.24 26.27
C ILE A 96 5.63 6.31 27.22
N ASP A 97 4.74 6.88 28.04
CA ASP A 97 3.94 6.09 28.99
C ASP A 97 2.68 5.49 28.34
N LYS A 98 2.08 6.24 27.39
CA LYS A 98 0.81 5.90 26.78
C LYS A 98 0.75 6.35 25.34
N ILE A 99 0.30 5.48 24.43
CA ILE A 99 0.11 5.76 23.01
C ILE A 99 -1.36 5.55 22.69
N VAL A 100 -1.98 6.54 22.04
CA VAL A 100 -3.39 6.49 21.65
C VAL A 100 -3.51 6.58 20.14
N PHE A 101 -3.97 5.52 19.51
CA PHE A 101 -4.31 5.51 18.08
C PHE A 101 -5.80 5.82 17.91
N THR A 102 -6.12 6.98 17.37
CA THR A 102 -7.50 7.37 17.06
C THR A 102 -7.79 7.16 15.58
N ARG A 103 -8.94 6.53 15.29
CA ARG A 103 -9.33 6.29 13.91
C ARG A 103 -10.08 7.47 13.33
N GLU A 104 -9.48 8.16 12.39
CA GLU A 104 -10.14 9.15 11.54
C GLU A 104 -10.33 8.59 10.11
N ARG A 105 -11.54 8.68 9.59
CA ARG A 105 -11.87 8.13 8.26
C ARG A 105 -11.48 9.06 7.12
N GLU A 106 -11.61 10.36 7.34
CA GLU A 106 -11.36 11.39 6.32
C GLU A 106 -10.06 12.13 6.61
N ASN A 107 -9.31 12.47 5.56
CA ASN A 107 -8.01 13.12 5.66
C ASN A 107 -8.12 14.56 6.19
N ILE A 108 -9.09 15.34 5.72
CA ILE A 108 -9.24 16.75 6.10
C ILE A 108 -9.55 16.91 7.61
N PRO A 109 -10.54 16.22 8.21
CA PRO A 109 -10.74 16.26 9.66
C PRO A 109 -9.52 15.82 10.46
N ARG A 110 -8.81 14.77 10.00
CA ARG A 110 -7.59 14.30 10.67
C ARG A 110 -6.51 15.38 10.67
N TRP A 111 -6.27 16.03 9.53
CA TRP A 111 -5.29 17.09 9.38
C TRP A 111 -5.63 18.30 10.25
N ASN A 112 -6.89 18.74 10.24
CA ASN A 112 -7.35 19.86 11.06
C ASN A 112 -7.20 19.60 12.57
N LYS A 113 -7.47 18.38 13.03
CA LYS A 113 -7.25 17.99 14.43
C LYS A 113 -5.76 17.96 14.79
N PHE A 114 -4.90 17.53 13.88
CA PHE A 114 -3.45 17.61 14.07
C PHE A 114 -3.00 19.07 14.24
N LEU A 115 -3.40 19.97 13.35
CA LEU A 115 -3.07 21.40 13.45
C LEU A 115 -3.60 22.05 14.74
N GLN A 116 -4.67 21.53 15.31
CA GLN A 116 -5.25 21.99 16.59
C GLN A 116 -4.57 21.35 17.81
N GLY A 117 -3.57 20.49 17.63
CA GLY A 117 -2.84 19.83 18.72
C GLY A 117 -3.55 18.63 19.35
N TYR A 118 -4.58 18.06 18.71
CA TYR A 118 -5.21 16.83 19.19
C TYR A 118 -4.35 15.58 18.93
N TYR A 119 -3.44 15.64 17.97
CA TYR A 119 -2.55 14.56 17.58
C TYR A 119 -1.11 15.04 17.54
N ASP A 120 -0.19 14.20 18.01
CA ASP A 120 1.26 14.44 17.97
C ASP A 120 1.87 14.12 16.60
N ALA A 121 1.20 13.27 15.81
CA ALA A 121 1.63 12.88 14.47
C ALA A 121 0.44 12.71 13.53
N SER A 122 0.61 13.08 12.27
CA SER A 122 -0.38 12.88 11.21
C SER A 122 0.29 12.65 9.86
N GLY A 123 -0.33 11.81 9.02
CA GLY A 123 -0.01 11.81 7.59
C GLY A 123 -0.64 13.02 6.89
N ILE A 124 -0.04 13.42 5.77
CA ILE A 124 -0.50 14.56 4.94
C ILE A 124 -1.26 13.99 3.74
N GLY A 125 -2.56 14.30 3.65
CA GLY A 125 -3.39 13.97 2.48
C GLY A 125 -3.07 14.87 1.28
N SER A 126 -3.46 14.45 0.08
CA SER A 126 -3.23 15.22 -1.15
C SER A 126 -3.84 16.63 -1.08
N ASP A 127 -5.03 16.75 -0.48
CA ASP A 127 -5.74 18.03 -0.34
C ASP A 127 -5.03 19.05 0.57
N SER A 128 -4.16 18.58 1.47
CA SER A 128 -3.44 19.43 2.42
C SER A 128 -1.95 19.55 2.11
N PHE A 129 -1.50 18.92 1.02
CA PHE A 129 -0.09 18.82 0.72
C PHE A 129 0.55 20.18 0.47
N ASP A 130 0.00 20.99 -0.40
CA ASP A 130 0.56 22.31 -0.77
C ASP A 130 0.52 23.32 0.39
N GLN A 131 -0.37 23.11 1.37
CA GLN A 131 -0.42 23.92 2.59
C GLN A 131 0.70 23.55 3.56
N ALA A 132 1.08 22.27 3.60
CA ALA A 132 1.98 21.71 4.60
C ALA A 132 3.43 21.61 4.12
N VAL A 133 3.63 21.37 2.83
CA VAL A 133 4.92 21.00 2.24
C VAL A 133 5.32 21.99 1.14
N GLN A 134 6.57 22.39 1.17
CA GLN A 134 7.22 23.11 0.08
C GLN A 134 8.44 22.33 -0.42
N LEU A 135 8.68 22.42 -1.72
CA LEU A 135 9.87 21.85 -2.35
C LEU A 135 10.97 22.93 -2.36
N VAL A 136 12.11 22.60 -1.78
CA VAL A 136 13.30 23.45 -1.81
C VAL A 136 14.24 23.03 -2.94
N SER A 137 15.39 23.68 -3.03
CA SER A 137 16.41 23.37 -4.05
C SER A 137 16.76 21.89 -4.03
N GLN A 138 16.91 21.29 -5.23
CA GLN A 138 17.21 19.86 -5.44
C GLN A 138 16.05 18.87 -5.22
N GLY A 139 14.80 19.36 -5.03
CA GLY A 139 13.64 18.49 -4.89
C GLY A 139 13.44 17.92 -3.48
N GLU A 140 14.19 18.38 -2.50
CA GLU A 140 13.96 18.06 -1.11
C GLU A 140 12.65 18.68 -0.63
N ALA A 141 11.86 17.90 0.10
CA ALA A 141 10.62 18.34 0.70
C ALA A 141 10.87 18.83 2.14
N THR A 142 10.33 20.00 2.46
CA THR A 142 10.32 20.52 3.84
C THR A 142 8.92 21.05 4.18
N VAL A 143 8.66 21.29 5.46
CA VAL A 143 7.42 21.98 5.86
C VAL A 143 7.47 23.45 5.45
N THR A 144 6.29 24.04 5.22
CA THR A 144 6.16 25.48 4.98
C THR A 144 6.57 26.29 6.23
N ASP A 145 6.92 27.55 6.03
CA ASP A 145 7.32 28.44 7.12
C ASP A 145 6.24 28.51 8.23
N ALA A 146 4.98 28.58 7.85
CA ALA A 146 3.85 28.56 8.80
C ALA A 146 3.78 27.29 9.66
N MET A 147 4.19 26.15 9.14
CA MET A 147 4.28 24.90 9.90
C MET A 147 5.51 24.89 10.80
N THR A 148 6.63 25.43 10.32
CA THR A 148 7.85 25.58 11.12
C THR A 148 7.64 26.47 12.34
N GLU A 149 6.93 27.58 12.18
CA GLU A 149 6.55 28.49 13.30
C GLU A 149 5.70 27.80 14.36
N GLN A 150 4.91 26.79 13.98
CA GLN A 150 4.15 25.94 14.90
C GLN A 150 4.96 24.79 15.52
N GLY A 151 6.24 24.68 15.20
CA GLY A 151 7.11 23.61 15.69
C GLY A 151 6.87 22.25 15.00
N ILE A 152 6.12 22.23 13.88
CA ILE A 152 5.85 21.02 13.11
C ILE A 152 7.11 20.64 12.31
N ARG A 153 7.45 19.34 12.31
CA ARG A 153 8.56 18.76 11.57
C ARG A 153 8.05 17.79 10.52
N LEU A 154 8.73 17.70 9.41
CA LEU A 154 8.46 16.72 8.36
C LEU A 154 9.53 15.62 8.42
N GLU A 155 9.08 14.41 8.66
CA GLU A 155 9.92 13.22 8.51
C GLU A 155 9.57 12.55 7.18
N THR A 156 10.58 12.31 6.35
CA THR A 156 10.43 11.64 5.07
C THR A 156 11.25 10.35 5.05
N THR A 157 10.68 9.33 4.44
CA THR A 157 11.38 8.06 4.21
C THR A 157 10.97 7.48 2.87
N VAL A 158 11.88 6.74 2.24
CA VAL A 158 11.53 5.97 1.05
C VAL A 158 10.74 4.74 1.48
N ALA A 159 9.46 4.71 1.14
CA ALA A 159 8.63 3.55 1.39
C ALA A 159 8.99 2.44 0.39
N VAL A 160 9.51 1.33 0.89
CA VAL A 160 9.79 0.14 0.07
C VAL A 160 8.50 -0.65 -0.12
N SER A 161 7.62 -0.09 -0.95
CA SER A 161 6.27 -0.61 -1.18
C SER A 161 5.94 -0.60 -2.67
N THR A 162 5.20 -1.61 -3.13
CA THR A 162 4.69 -1.68 -4.49
C THR A 162 3.18 -1.87 -4.46
N TYR A 163 2.43 -0.92 -5.04
CA TYR A 163 0.99 -1.02 -5.24
C TYR A 163 0.73 -1.44 -6.68
N TYR A 164 -0.24 -2.30 -6.90
CA TYR A 164 -0.48 -2.88 -8.21
C TYR A 164 -1.96 -3.20 -8.46
N MET A 165 -2.30 -3.25 -9.72
CA MET A 165 -3.54 -3.85 -10.22
C MET A 165 -3.28 -5.34 -10.51
N GLY A 166 -4.02 -6.21 -9.83
CA GLY A 166 -3.94 -7.66 -10.02
C GLY A 166 -5.07 -8.19 -10.91
N PHE A 167 -4.76 -9.20 -11.72
CA PHE A 167 -5.72 -9.92 -12.55
C PHE A 167 -5.89 -11.35 -12.04
N ASN A 168 -7.12 -11.78 -11.86
CA ASN A 168 -7.40 -13.17 -11.50
C ASN A 168 -7.18 -14.09 -12.71
N MET A 169 -6.11 -14.87 -12.67
CA MET A 169 -5.75 -15.77 -13.75
C MET A 169 -6.71 -16.95 -13.92
N LEU A 170 -7.62 -17.19 -12.97
CA LEU A 170 -8.69 -18.19 -13.07
C LEU A 170 -9.96 -17.64 -13.71
N ASP A 171 -10.07 -16.32 -13.86
CA ASP A 171 -11.21 -15.67 -14.52
C ASP A 171 -11.22 -15.97 -16.03
N PRO A 172 -12.36 -16.33 -16.64
CA PRO A 172 -12.42 -16.71 -18.04
C PRO A 172 -12.09 -15.56 -19.02
N ILE A 173 -12.24 -14.31 -18.61
CA ILE A 173 -12.00 -13.13 -19.47
C ILE A 173 -10.56 -12.64 -19.30
N VAL A 174 -10.18 -12.25 -18.08
CA VAL A 174 -8.85 -11.68 -17.85
C VAL A 174 -7.76 -12.73 -17.67
N GLY A 175 -8.08 -13.96 -17.27
CA GLY A 175 -7.15 -15.10 -17.18
C GLY A 175 -7.12 -15.96 -18.43
N GLY A 176 -8.30 -16.15 -19.04
CA GLY A 176 -8.51 -16.93 -20.27
C GLY A 176 -8.62 -18.43 -20.05
N LYS A 177 -9.21 -19.12 -21.00
CA LYS A 177 -9.34 -20.59 -21.01
C LYS A 177 -8.71 -21.19 -22.26
N GLY A 178 -7.95 -22.27 -22.09
CA GLY A 178 -7.23 -22.92 -23.18
C GLY A 178 -6.10 -22.05 -23.74
N LYS A 179 -5.42 -22.52 -24.77
CA LYS A 179 -4.25 -21.84 -25.34
C LYS A 179 -4.62 -20.50 -25.99
N GLU A 180 -5.63 -20.49 -26.82
CA GLU A 180 -6.10 -19.26 -27.53
C GLU A 180 -6.69 -18.25 -26.54
N GLY A 181 -7.57 -18.68 -25.63
CA GLY A 181 -8.18 -17.80 -24.62
C GLY A 181 -7.15 -17.18 -23.68
N SER A 182 -6.10 -17.92 -23.31
CA SER A 182 -5.00 -17.40 -22.49
C SER A 182 -4.16 -16.36 -23.25
N GLU A 183 -3.94 -16.51 -24.54
CA GLU A 183 -3.22 -15.54 -25.37
C GLU A 183 -4.04 -14.26 -25.55
N ASN A 184 -5.34 -14.37 -25.84
CA ASN A 184 -6.25 -13.23 -25.94
C ASN A 184 -6.35 -12.47 -24.62
N ALA A 185 -6.50 -13.18 -23.49
CA ALA A 185 -6.51 -12.56 -22.16
C ALA A 185 -5.17 -11.86 -21.84
N ARG A 186 -4.04 -12.42 -22.28
CA ARG A 186 -2.72 -11.77 -22.13
C ARG A 186 -2.70 -10.42 -22.87
N LYS A 187 -3.16 -10.37 -24.11
CA LYS A 187 -3.25 -9.12 -24.89
C LYS A 187 -4.21 -8.12 -24.25
N LEU A 188 -5.34 -8.59 -23.73
CA LEU A 188 -6.27 -7.74 -22.96
C LEU A 188 -5.60 -7.11 -21.75
N ARG A 189 -4.88 -7.89 -20.93
CA ARG A 189 -4.14 -7.36 -19.77
C ARG A 189 -3.07 -6.36 -20.18
N GLN A 190 -2.34 -6.63 -21.27
CA GLN A 190 -1.33 -5.71 -21.81
C GLN A 190 -1.97 -4.39 -22.30
N ALA A 191 -3.11 -4.45 -22.99
CA ALA A 191 -3.86 -3.27 -23.42
C ALA A 191 -4.28 -2.40 -22.22
N ILE A 192 -4.82 -3.03 -21.17
CA ILE A 192 -5.20 -2.34 -19.92
C ILE A 192 -3.98 -1.72 -19.26
N SER A 193 -2.86 -2.45 -19.15
CA SER A 193 -1.63 -1.95 -18.53
C SER A 193 -1.05 -0.72 -19.25
N ILE A 194 -1.17 -0.64 -20.57
CA ILE A 194 -0.76 0.54 -21.35
C ILE A 194 -1.74 1.71 -21.13
N ALA A 195 -3.05 1.44 -21.10
CA ALA A 195 -4.07 2.47 -21.00
C ALA A 195 -4.13 3.15 -19.62
N VAL A 196 -3.82 2.42 -18.53
CA VAL A 196 -3.81 2.97 -17.18
C VAL A 196 -2.51 3.74 -16.94
N ASP A 197 -2.63 5.06 -16.87
CA ASP A 197 -1.49 5.99 -16.77
C ASP A 197 -1.13 6.26 -15.30
N TYR A 198 -0.20 5.46 -14.76
CA TYR A 198 0.23 5.63 -13.37
C TYR A 198 1.11 6.86 -13.14
N GLU A 199 1.75 7.43 -14.15
CA GLU A 199 2.44 8.72 -14.07
C GLU A 199 1.42 9.84 -13.76
N GLU A 200 0.30 9.84 -14.51
CA GLU A 200 -0.81 10.75 -14.27
C GLU A 200 -1.42 10.54 -12.86
N PHE A 201 -1.60 9.27 -12.45
CA PHE A 201 -2.10 8.94 -11.11
C PHE A 201 -1.20 9.50 -10.00
N ILE A 202 0.10 9.28 -10.10
CA ILE A 202 1.09 9.75 -9.12
C ILE A 202 1.10 11.29 -9.06
N SER A 203 1.03 11.94 -10.21
CA SER A 203 0.98 13.41 -10.29
C SER A 203 -0.27 13.97 -9.60
N ILE A 204 -1.45 13.40 -9.87
CA ILE A 204 -2.74 13.93 -9.37
C ILE A 204 -2.97 13.57 -7.90
N PHE A 205 -2.77 12.29 -7.52
CA PHE A 205 -3.23 11.77 -6.23
C PHE A 205 -2.11 11.58 -5.19
N ALA A 206 -0.86 11.60 -5.62
CA ALA A 206 0.28 11.46 -4.74
C ALA A 206 1.19 12.71 -4.71
N ASN A 207 0.80 13.80 -5.40
CA ASN A 207 1.61 15.03 -5.50
C ASN A 207 3.06 14.74 -5.93
N GLY A 208 3.24 13.83 -6.90
CA GLY A 208 4.55 13.41 -7.38
C GLY A 208 5.35 12.48 -6.46
N ARG A 209 4.80 12.08 -5.30
CA ARG A 209 5.45 11.15 -4.36
C ARG A 209 5.29 9.71 -4.86
N GLY A 210 6.32 9.19 -5.46
CA GLY A 210 6.36 7.84 -6.01
C GLY A 210 6.87 7.80 -7.44
N ILE A 211 7.08 6.60 -7.92
CA ILE A 211 7.49 6.32 -9.29
C ILE A 211 6.61 5.20 -9.88
N PRO A 212 6.38 5.18 -11.19
CA PRO A 212 5.74 4.05 -11.84
C PRO A 212 6.56 2.77 -11.63
N ALA A 213 5.93 1.72 -11.15
CA ALA A 213 6.61 0.45 -10.94
C ALA A 213 6.87 -0.24 -12.29
N HIS A 214 8.13 -0.49 -12.59
CA HIS A 214 8.55 -1.25 -13.79
C HIS A 214 8.65 -2.76 -13.52
N SER A 215 8.74 -3.16 -12.25
CA SER A 215 8.78 -4.54 -11.79
C SER A 215 8.08 -4.66 -10.43
N PRO A 216 7.79 -5.88 -9.95
CA PRO A 216 7.27 -6.06 -8.59
C PRO A 216 8.31 -5.77 -7.49
N ILE A 217 9.60 -5.66 -7.86
CA ILE A 217 10.69 -5.36 -6.92
C ILE A 217 10.85 -3.85 -6.84
N SER A 218 10.71 -3.30 -5.64
CA SER A 218 10.87 -1.86 -5.39
C SER A 218 12.34 -1.42 -5.38
N PRO A 219 12.65 -0.15 -5.66
CA PRO A 219 13.97 0.42 -5.39
C PRO A 219 14.41 0.16 -3.95
N GLY A 220 15.70 -0.13 -3.74
CA GLY A 220 16.26 -0.47 -2.44
C GLY A 220 16.20 -1.96 -2.08
N ILE A 221 15.47 -2.79 -2.83
CA ILE A 221 15.43 -4.24 -2.65
C ILE A 221 16.45 -4.92 -3.57
N ALA A 222 17.12 -5.96 -3.04
CA ALA A 222 18.05 -6.77 -3.82
C ALA A 222 17.36 -7.37 -5.06
N GLY A 223 17.96 -7.18 -6.23
CA GLY A 223 17.40 -7.62 -7.52
C GLY A 223 16.62 -6.53 -8.27
N TYR A 224 16.40 -5.35 -7.68
CA TYR A 224 15.91 -4.19 -8.43
C TYR A 224 16.91 -3.80 -9.53
N ARG A 225 16.39 -3.50 -10.71
CA ARG A 225 17.19 -3.06 -11.85
C ARG A 225 16.72 -1.69 -12.32
N GLU A 226 17.65 -0.81 -12.54
CA GLU A 226 17.39 0.53 -13.07
C GLU A 226 17.62 0.60 -14.58
N GLY A 227 17.17 1.69 -15.17
CA GLY A 227 17.43 2.04 -16.55
C GLY A 227 16.83 1.06 -17.55
N LYS A 228 17.47 0.90 -18.70
CA LYS A 228 16.98 0.10 -19.81
C LYS A 228 16.71 -1.37 -19.47
N GLU A 229 17.48 -1.93 -18.55
CA GLU A 229 17.35 -3.35 -18.16
C GLU A 229 16.17 -3.58 -17.21
N GLY A 230 15.72 -2.54 -16.51
CA GLY A 230 14.66 -2.64 -15.51
C GLY A 230 13.28 -2.23 -16.01
N ILE A 231 13.15 -1.66 -17.21
CA ILE A 231 11.86 -1.15 -17.67
C ILE A 231 10.84 -2.25 -17.96
N ASN A 232 9.57 -1.95 -17.72
CA ASN A 232 8.45 -2.76 -18.17
C ASN A 232 8.24 -2.55 -19.69
N THR A 233 8.82 -3.41 -20.52
CA THR A 233 8.75 -3.34 -21.99
C THR A 233 7.35 -3.54 -22.57
N ILE A 234 6.38 -4.01 -21.79
CA ILE A 234 4.98 -4.08 -22.21
C ILE A 234 4.39 -2.68 -22.30
N VAL A 235 4.68 -1.84 -21.31
CA VAL A 235 4.08 -0.51 -21.17
C VAL A 235 4.97 0.58 -21.76
N TYR A 236 6.30 0.41 -21.74
CA TYR A 236 7.26 1.43 -22.12
C TYR A 236 8.21 0.97 -23.21
N ASP A 237 8.66 1.93 -24.00
CA ASP A 237 9.83 1.84 -24.87
C ASP A 237 10.98 2.65 -24.24
N TRP A 238 12.23 2.19 -24.45
CA TRP A 238 13.40 2.94 -24.02
C TRP A 238 13.85 3.89 -25.14
N MET A 239 13.68 5.19 -24.94
CA MET A 239 13.98 6.22 -25.94
C MET A 239 14.73 7.38 -25.31
N ARG A 240 15.87 7.77 -25.93
CA ARG A 240 16.68 8.91 -25.46
C ARG A 240 17.02 8.84 -23.98
N ASP A 241 17.52 7.68 -23.56
CA ASP A 241 17.95 7.35 -22.20
C ASP A 241 16.86 7.47 -21.10
N GLN A 242 15.60 7.34 -21.49
CA GLN A 242 14.48 7.34 -20.54
C GLN A 242 13.35 6.40 -21.00
N PRO A 243 12.53 5.87 -20.05
CA PRO A 243 11.34 5.13 -20.39
C PRO A 243 10.27 6.07 -20.96
N ARG A 244 9.65 5.68 -22.05
CA ARG A 244 8.53 6.40 -22.65
C ARG A 244 7.32 5.50 -22.80
N ARG A 245 6.21 5.88 -22.18
CA ARG A 245 4.94 5.12 -22.24
C ARG A 245 4.49 4.98 -23.71
N LYS A 246 4.06 3.77 -24.08
CA LYS A 246 3.45 3.48 -25.39
C LYS A 246 2.14 4.24 -25.56
N SER A 247 1.80 4.56 -26.79
CA SER A 247 0.58 5.29 -27.09
C SER A 247 -0.67 4.45 -26.85
N ILE A 248 -1.80 5.12 -26.64
CA ILE A 248 -3.10 4.46 -26.46
C ILE A 248 -3.50 3.66 -27.73
N GLU A 249 -2.99 4.02 -28.90
CA GLU A 249 -3.28 3.29 -30.15
C GLU A 249 -2.66 1.88 -30.12
N VAL A 250 -1.50 1.69 -29.48
CA VAL A 250 -0.92 0.37 -29.24
C VAL A 250 -1.86 -0.47 -28.36
N ALA A 251 -2.41 0.13 -27.30
CA ALA A 251 -3.37 -0.54 -26.44
C ALA A 251 -4.66 -0.92 -27.18
N LYS A 252 -5.19 -0.04 -28.02
CA LYS A 252 -6.37 -0.34 -28.84
C LYS A 252 -6.14 -1.47 -29.84
N THR A 253 -4.95 -1.52 -30.45
CA THR A 253 -4.56 -2.62 -31.34
C THR A 253 -4.52 -3.96 -30.57
N LEU A 254 -3.87 -4.00 -29.41
CA LEU A 254 -3.84 -5.19 -28.56
C LEU A 254 -5.24 -5.63 -28.12
N LEU A 255 -6.11 -4.67 -27.78
CA LEU A 255 -7.50 -4.95 -27.41
C LEU A 255 -8.28 -5.57 -28.58
N ALA A 256 -8.12 -5.06 -29.79
CA ALA A 256 -8.74 -5.63 -30.99
C ALA A 256 -8.23 -7.05 -31.27
N GLU A 257 -6.91 -7.28 -31.16
CA GLU A 257 -6.30 -8.60 -31.29
C GLU A 257 -6.73 -9.57 -30.17
N ALA A 258 -7.11 -9.06 -29.01
CA ALA A 258 -7.69 -9.83 -27.91
C ALA A 258 -9.15 -10.27 -28.18
N GLY A 259 -9.76 -9.81 -29.28
CA GLY A 259 -11.14 -10.11 -29.65
C GLY A 259 -12.17 -9.07 -29.20
N TYR A 260 -11.72 -7.88 -28.76
CA TYR A 260 -12.58 -6.79 -28.26
C TYR A 260 -12.34 -5.45 -28.98
N PRO A 261 -12.43 -5.39 -30.34
CA PRO A 261 -12.26 -4.13 -31.07
C PRO A 261 -13.25 -3.07 -30.55
N ASN A 262 -12.73 -1.89 -30.21
CA ASN A 262 -13.51 -0.79 -29.65
C ASN A 262 -14.29 -1.16 -28.36
N GLY A 263 -13.81 -2.14 -27.59
CA GLY A 263 -14.47 -2.58 -26.37
C GLY A 263 -15.71 -3.46 -26.61
N ILE A 264 -15.87 -4.02 -27.80
CA ILE A 264 -17.00 -4.91 -28.17
C ILE A 264 -16.47 -6.33 -28.36
N ASP A 265 -17.09 -7.29 -27.72
CA ASP A 265 -16.80 -8.72 -27.92
C ASP A 265 -17.20 -9.13 -29.34
N GLN A 266 -16.23 -9.58 -30.13
CA GLN A 266 -16.45 -9.98 -31.53
C GLN A 266 -17.38 -11.18 -31.69
N LYS A 267 -17.49 -12.04 -30.70
CA LYS A 267 -18.31 -13.27 -30.74
C LYS A 267 -19.77 -12.99 -30.42
N THR A 268 -20.01 -12.08 -29.47
CA THR A 268 -21.34 -11.82 -28.91
C THR A 268 -21.92 -10.49 -29.35
N GLY A 269 -21.10 -9.53 -29.83
CA GLY A 269 -21.51 -8.16 -30.10
C GLY A 269 -21.78 -7.33 -28.83
N ALA A 270 -21.54 -7.87 -27.63
CA ALA A 270 -21.80 -7.19 -26.38
C ALA A 270 -20.62 -6.28 -25.97
N PRO A 271 -20.88 -5.18 -25.24
CA PRO A 271 -19.81 -4.38 -24.65
C PRO A 271 -18.99 -5.19 -23.66
N LEU A 272 -17.66 -4.98 -23.64
CA LEU A 272 -16.78 -5.56 -22.64
C LEU A 272 -16.98 -4.85 -21.29
N ILE A 273 -17.48 -5.61 -20.31
CA ILE A 273 -17.67 -5.16 -18.94
C ILE A 273 -16.68 -5.89 -18.05
N LEU A 274 -15.86 -5.14 -17.30
CA LEU A 274 -14.92 -5.68 -16.35
C LEU A 274 -15.24 -5.20 -14.93
N TYR A 275 -14.90 -6.01 -13.95
CA TYR A 275 -15.20 -5.77 -12.54
C TYR A 275 -13.91 -5.51 -11.77
N PHE A 276 -13.88 -4.40 -11.04
CA PHE A 276 -12.75 -3.98 -10.24
C PHE A 276 -13.09 -3.95 -8.76
N ASP A 277 -12.46 -4.82 -8.00
CA ASP A 277 -12.66 -4.99 -6.57
C ASP A 277 -11.64 -4.17 -5.78
N VAL A 278 -12.13 -3.31 -4.88
CA VAL A 278 -11.31 -2.35 -4.13
C VAL A 278 -11.83 -2.16 -2.71
N THR A 279 -10.96 -1.61 -1.87
CA THR A 279 -11.38 -1.00 -0.61
C THR A 279 -11.45 0.51 -0.79
N ALA A 280 -12.62 1.11 -0.67
CA ALA A 280 -12.78 2.56 -0.73
C ALA A 280 -13.50 3.04 0.53
N ARG A 281 -12.96 4.05 1.20
CA ARG A 281 -13.40 4.48 2.52
C ARG A 281 -13.67 5.98 2.63
N SER A 282 -13.11 6.77 1.72
CA SER A 282 -13.10 8.23 1.76
C SER A 282 -13.63 8.89 0.49
N SER A 283 -13.83 10.19 0.53
CA SER A 283 -14.15 11.01 -0.64
C SER A 283 -13.00 11.02 -1.66
N GLU A 284 -11.76 11.02 -1.20
CA GLU A 284 -10.56 10.93 -2.04
C GLU A 284 -10.54 9.63 -2.86
N ASP A 285 -10.92 8.51 -2.25
CA ASP A 285 -11.01 7.23 -2.95
C ASP A 285 -11.99 7.28 -4.11
N ARG A 286 -13.10 8.03 -4.00
CA ARG A 286 -14.06 8.18 -5.11
C ARG A 286 -13.41 8.85 -6.32
N SER A 287 -12.63 9.91 -6.11
CA SER A 287 -11.92 10.61 -7.20
C SER A 287 -10.93 9.69 -7.92
N LYS A 288 -10.19 8.86 -7.15
CA LYS A 288 -9.28 7.85 -7.71
C LYS A 288 -10.03 6.79 -8.54
N LEU A 289 -11.19 6.34 -8.04
CA LEU A 289 -12.02 5.35 -8.75
C LEU A 289 -12.68 5.93 -10.02
N ASP A 290 -13.10 7.18 -10.00
CA ASP A 290 -13.63 7.86 -11.20
C ASP A 290 -12.51 8.10 -12.23
N TRP A 291 -11.31 8.42 -11.78
CA TRP A 291 -10.14 8.46 -12.64
C TRP A 291 -9.87 7.07 -13.27
N MET A 292 -9.91 6.01 -12.49
CA MET A 292 -9.72 4.64 -12.99
C MET A 292 -10.75 4.27 -14.07
N ARG A 293 -12.04 4.62 -13.88
CA ARG A 293 -13.07 4.44 -14.93
C ARG A 293 -12.70 5.14 -16.23
N LYS A 294 -12.19 6.38 -16.14
CA LYS A 294 -11.75 7.14 -17.32
C LYS A 294 -10.58 6.47 -18.04
N GLN A 295 -9.65 5.84 -17.31
CA GLN A 295 -8.56 5.09 -17.94
C GLN A 295 -9.08 3.91 -18.77
N PHE A 296 -10.01 3.13 -18.24
CA PHE A 296 -10.65 2.02 -18.96
C PHE A 296 -11.52 2.51 -20.12
N GLN A 297 -12.15 3.65 -19.97
CA GLN A 297 -12.95 4.28 -21.03
C GLN A 297 -12.12 4.68 -22.25
N LYS A 298 -10.80 4.95 -22.13
CA LYS A 298 -9.89 5.16 -23.27
C LYS A 298 -9.92 3.98 -24.25
N LEU A 299 -10.27 2.78 -23.75
CA LEU A 299 -10.42 1.54 -24.50
C LEU A 299 -11.89 1.16 -24.76
N ASN A 300 -12.85 2.03 -24.45
CA ASN A 300 -14.29 1.74 -24.44
C ASN A 300 -14.68 0.54 -23.55
N ILE A 301 -13.89 0.19 -22.56
CA ILE A 301 -14.21 -0.84 -21.58
C ILE A 301 -15.06 -0.23 -20.45
N GLN A 302 -16.18 -0.86 -20.14
CA GLN A 302 -17.00 -0.50 -18.99
C GLN A 302 -16.42 -1.09 -17.72
N LEU A 303 -15.97 -0.24 -16.77
CA LEU A 303 -15.44 -0.69 -15.49
C LEU A 303 -16.48 -0.56 -14.37
N VAL A 304 -16.90 -1.67 -13.82
CA VAL A 304 -17.81 -1.75 -12.67
C VAL A 304 -16.99 -1.86 -11.39
N ILE A 305 -17.03 -0.82 -10.57
CA ILE A 305 -16.34 -0.78 -9.27
C ILE A 305 -17.15 -1.55 -8.23
N ARG A 306 -16.48 -2.44 -7.50
CA ARG A 306 -17.03 -3.20 -6.37
C ARG A 306 -16.24 -2.86 -5.13
N SER A 307 -16.76 -1.93 -4.33
CA SER A 307 -16.11 -1.50 -3.08
C SER A 307 -16.65 -2.28 -1.89
N THR A 308 -15.75 -2.77 -1.05
CA THR A 308 -16.09 -3.45 0.22
C THR A 308 -15.16 -2.99 1.35
N ASP A 309 -15.47 -3.35 2.59
CA ASP A 309 -14.52 -3.21 3.70
C ASP A 309 -13.32 -4.17 3.51
N TYR A 310 -12.21 -3.84 4.19
CA TYR A 310 -10.95 -4.56 3.98
C TYR A 310 -11.02 -6.06 4.32
N ASN A 311 -11.75 -6.46 5.36
CA ASN A 311 -11.84 -7.86 5.76
C ASN A 311 -12.60 -8.68 4.71
N ARG A 312 -13.72 -8.16 4.22
CA ARG A 312 -14.48 -8.78 3.12
C ARG A 312 -13.70 -8.79 1.82
N PHE A 313 -12.95 -7.73 1.55
CA PHE A 313 -12.07 -7.67 0.39
C PHE A 313 -11.03 -8.79 0.44
N GLN A 314 -10.30 -8.96 1.55
CA GLN A 314 -9.33 -10.05 1.72
C GLN A 314 -9.96 -11.43 1.51
N ASP A 315 -11.12 -11.70 2.15
CA ASP A 315 -11.83 -12.97 2.01
C ASP A 315 -12.22 -13.23 0.55
N LYS A 316 -12.71 -12.21 -0.14
CA LYS A 316 -13.08 -12.27 -1.55
C LYS A 316 -11.90 -12.62 -2.46
N ILE A 317 -10.75 -11.95 -2.26
CA ILE A 317 -9.52 -12.22 -3.02
C ILE A 317 -9.00 -13.63 -2.74
N ARG A 318 -8.92 -14.04 -1.47
CA ARG A 318 -8.47 -15.40 -1.09
C ARG A 318 -9.34 -16.52 -1.69
N LYS A 319 -10.64 -16.28 -1.83
CA LYS A 319 -11.57 -17.22 -2.47
C LYS A 319 -11.58 -17.16 -3.99
N GLY A 320 -10.77 -16.28 -4.62
CA GLY A 320 -10.73 -16.11 -6.07
C GLY A 320 -12.00 -15.49 -6.67
N ASN A 321 -12.79 -14.77 -5.90
CA ASN A 321 -14.06 -14.17 -6.31
C ASN A 321 -13.91 -12.74 -6.85
N ALA A 322 -12.71 -12.31 -7.19
CA ALA A 322 -12.42 -11.05 -7.85
C ALA A 322 -11.98 -11.30 -9.29
N GLN A 323 -12.21 -10.32 -10.17
CA GLN A 323 -11.71 -10.36 -11.55
C GLN A 323 -10.46 -9.51 -11.71
N ILE A 324 -10.56 -8.23 -11.35
CA ILE A 324 -9.45 -7.29 -11.25
C ILE A 324 -9.51 -6.71 -9.83
N PHE A 325 -8.37 -6.46 -9.22
CA PHE A 325 -8.30 -5.93 -7.87
C PHE A 325 -7.07 -5.03 -7.71
N GLU A 326 -7.10 -4.15 -6.71
CA GLU A 326 -5.95 -3.35 -6.29
C GLU A 326 -5.45 -3.82 -4.94
N TRP A 327 -4.12 -3.98 -4.82
CA TRP A 327 -3.46 -4.31 -3.59
C TRP A 327 -2.05 -3.74 -3.56
N GLY A 328 -1.35 -3.93 -2.46
CA GLY A 328 0.03 -3.52 -2.29
C GLY A 328 0.80 -4.46 -1.37
N TRP A 329 2.11 -4.45 -1.52
CA TRP A 329 3.05 -5.13 -0.67
C TRP A 329 4.09 -4.16 -0.14
N ASN A 330 4.43 -4.29 1.12
CA ASN A 330 5.58 -3.64 1.74
C ASN A 330 6.72 -4.66 1.82
N ALA A 331 7.95 -4.19 1.88
CA ALA A 331 9.06 -5.06 2.24
C ALA A 331 8.88 -5.55 3.69
N ASP A 332 9.19 -6.81 3.92
CA ASP A 332 9.06 -7.44 5.23
C ASP A 332 10.31 -7.25 6.09
N TYR A 333 11.46 -6.98 5.48
CA TYR A 333 12.78 -6.81 6.13
C TYR A 333 13.72 -6.04 5.19
#